data_84a1e287e96e01b14fca56faa99a95b5
#
_entry.id   84a1e287e96e01b14fca56faa99a95b5
#
_cell.length_a   1.000
_cell.length_b   1.000
_cell.length_c   1.000
_cell.angle_alpha   90.00
_cell.angle_beta   90.00
_cell.angle_gamma   90.00
#
_symmetry.space_group_name_H-M   'P 1'
#
loop_
_entity.id
_entity.type
_entity.pdbx_description
1 polymer ?
#
loop_
_entity_poly.entity_id
_entity_poly.type
_entity_poly.pdbx_seq_one_letter_code
_entity_poly.pdbx_strand_id
1 'polypeptide(L)'
;NPETRRSGGMHFTSIENIHKVIDPLFLDELREEYSEIKQTKSIKTRNQKFDAFQDKLKDITFFDPACGSGNFLTETYLSLRRLENELLAEKQQNGQISFDTEIIKVSIGQFYGIEINDFAVTVAKTSLWIAESQMMKETEEIVNANLDFLPLKSYANIVEGNALRMDWESVVPKEKLDYIMGNPPFVGIRHSKENHRDDLKNVISVIPKAGSLDYVSAWY
;
A
#
# COMPACT_ATOMS: atom_id res chain seq x y z
N ASN A 1 10.34 -4.19 25.31
CA ASN A 1 11.57 -4.88 25.67
C ASN A 1 12.37 -5.13 24.37
N PRO A 2 13.67 -4.69 24.25
CA PRO A 2 14.49 -4.89 23.04
C PRO A 2 14.66 -6.36 22.62
N GLU A 3 14.57 -7.29 23.55
CA GLU A 3 14.70 -8.73 23.30
C GLU A 3 13.48 -9.35 22.63
N THR A 4 12.26 -8.90 22.99
CA THR A 4 11.02 -9.33 22.32
C THR A 4 10.89 -8.77 20.90
N ARG A 5 11.48 -7.60 20.61
CA ARG A 5 11.55 -7.05 19.25
C ARG A 5 12.47 -7.87 18.32
N ARG A 6 13.57 -8.40 18.86
CA ARG A 6 14.51 -9.26 18.09
C ARG A 6 13.96 -10.66 17.83
N SER A 7 13.16 -11.21 18.75
CA SER A 7 12.60 -12.56 18.61
C SER A 7 11.34 -12.65 17.75
N GLY A 8 10.65 -11.53 17.50
CA GLY A 8 9.39 -11.49 16.74
C GLY A 8 9.52 -11.10 15.28
N GLY A 9 10.71 -10.77 14.77
CA GLY A 9 10.90 -10.39 13.36
C GLY A 9 10.23 -9.07 12.94
N MET A 10 9.64 -8.33 13.88
CA MET A 10 9.00 -7.04 13.60
C MET A 10 10.07 -5.96 13.46
N HIS A 11 10.61 -5.80 12.28
CA HIS A 11 11.45 -4.67 11.92
C HIS A 11 10.56 -3.51 11.45
N PHE A 12 10.54 -2.44 12.26
CA PHE A 12 9.90 -1.20 11.84
C PHE A 12 10.74 -0.55 10.72
N THR A 13 10.17 -0.45 9.54
CA THR A 13 10.77 0.30 8.45
C THR A 13 10.42 1.78 8.62
N SER A 14 11.42 2.66 8.70
CA SER A 14 11.18 4.10 8.82
C SER A 14 10.53 4.66 7.55
N ILE A 15 9.75 5.73 7.71
CA ILE A 15 9.09 6.42 6.59
C ILE A 15 10.11 6.80 5.50
N GLU A 16 11.28 7.34 5.88
CA GLU A 16 12.34 7.67 4.93
C GLU A 16 12.78 6.47 4.09
N ASN A 17 12.90 5.27 4.69
CA ASN A 17 13.28 4.07 3.95
C ASN A 17 12.13 3.52 3.10
N ILE A 18 10.88 3.71 3.50
CA ILE A 18 9.72 3.39 2.67
C ILE A 18 9.73 4.25 1.42
N HIS A 19 9.94 5.54 1.55
CA HIS A 19 10.01 6.47 0.42
C HIS A 19 11.15 6.17 -0.56
N LYS A 20 12.29 5.64 -0.10
CA LYS A 20 13.36 5.15 -1.01
C LYS A 20 12.90 4.01 -1.94
N VAL A 21 11.82 3.34 -1.58
CA VAL A 21 11.21 2.28 -2.39
C VAL A 21 10.02 2.80 -3.19
N ILE A 22 9.05 3.44 -2.54
CA ILE A 22 7.80 3.81 -3.19
C ILE A 22 7.94 5.01 -4.14
N ASP A 23 8.85 5.95 -3.85
CA ASP A 23 9.05 7.12 -4.70
C ASP A 23 9.50 6.70 -6.11
N PRO A 24 10.63 5.97 -6.30
CA PRO A 24 11.06 5.56 -7.63
C PRO A 24 10.20 4.44 -8.24
N LEU A 25 9.41 3.71 -7.42
CA LEU A 25 8.58 2.61 -7.92
C LEU A 25 7.35 3.12 -8.69
N PHE A 26 6.67 4.15 -8.19
CA PHE A 26 5.45 4.68 -8.80
C PHE A 26 5.15 6.15 -8.47
N LEU A 27 5.57 6.66 -7.30
CA LEU A 27 5.09 7.94 -6.80
C LEU A 27 5.67 9.12 -7.58
N ASP A 28 6.93 9.03 -8.02
CA ASP A 28 7.59 10.08 -8.81
C ASP A 28 6.91 10.21 -10.18
N GLU A 29 6.56 9.08 -10.84
CA GLU A 29 5.83 9.09 -12.11
C GLU A 29 4.45 9.74 -11.96
N LEU A 30 3.72 9.40 -10.89
CA LEU A 30 2.40 9.99 -10.63
C LEU A 30 2.49 11.50 -10.35
N ARG A 31 3.50 11.96 -9.63
CA ARG A 31 3.74 13.38 -9.37
C ARG A 31 4.12 14.15 -10.63
N GLU A 32 4.92 13.54 -11.50
CA GLU A 32 5.29 14.14 -12.79
C GLU A 32 4.05 14.28 -13.68
N GLU A 33 3.25 13.22 -13.84
CA GLU A 33 1.99 13.25 -14.58
C GLU A 33 1.04 14.34 -14.04
N TYR A 34 0.86 14.40 -12.73
CA TYR A 34 0.04 15.43 -12.09
C TYR A 34 0.55 16.84 -12.39
N SER A 35 1.86 17.06 -12.35
CA SER A 35 2.50 18.34 -12.69
C SER A 35 2.24 18.73 -14.14
N GLU A 36 2.32 17.81 -15.08
CA GLU A 36 2.01 18.03 -16.49
C GLU A 36 0.53 18.40 -16.70
N ILE A 37 -0.38 17.72 -16.00
CA ILE A 37 -1.81 18.04 -16.06
C ILE A 37 -2.07 19.48 -15.62
N LYS A 38 -1.44 19.94 -14.54
CA LYS A 38 -1.56 21.33 -14.03
C LYS A 38 -1.13 22.36 -15.08
N GLN A 39 -0.16 22.06 -15.94
CA GLN A 39 0.33 22.96 -16.99
C GLN A 39 -0.60 23.03 -18.22
N THR A 40 -1.65 22.20 -18.28
CA THR A 40 -2.61 22.19 -19.41
C THR A 40 -3.37 23.53 -19.45
N LYS A 41 -3.22 24.28 -20.54
CA LYS A 41 -3.79 25.64 -20.69
C LYS A 41 -5.30 25.67 -20.75
N SER A 42 -5.92 24.70 -21.44
CA SER A 42 -7.38 24.61 -21.56
C SER A 42 -7.98 24.08 -20.26
N ILE A 43 -8.80 24.88 -19.60
CA ILE A 43 -9.49 24.51 -18.36
C ILE A 43 -10.33 23.23 -18.57
N LYS A 44 -11.10 23.16 -19.64
CA LYS A 44 -11.94 21.99 -19.94
C LYS A 44 -11.09 20.71 -20.08
N THR A 45 -9.99 20.78 -20.83
CA THR A 45 -9.11 19.63 -21.04
C THR A 45 -8.38 19.25 -19.76
N ARG A 46 -7.95 20.26 -18.97
CA ARG A 46 -7.29 20.02 -17.68
C ARG A 46 -8.21 19.28 -16.71
N ASN A 47 -9.49 19.66 -16.66
CA ASN A 47 -10.49 19.01 -15.81
C ASN A 47 -10.71 17.55 -16.20
N GLN A 48 -10.86 17.28 -17.49
CA GLN A 48 -10.98 15.91 -18.00
C GLN A 48 -9.76 15.06 -17.63
N LYS A 49 -8.56 15.65 -17.68
CA LYS A 49 -7.33 14.97 -17.27
C LYS A 49 -7.27 14.74 -15.76
N PHE A 50 -7.76 15.70 -14.94
CA PHE A 50 -7.85 15.51 -13.49
C PHE A 50 -8.81 14.37 -13.13
N ASP A 51 -9.96 14.27 -13.81
CA ASP A 51 -10.90 13.17 -13.57
C ASP A 51 -10.29 11.82 -13.95
N ALA A 52 -9.64 11.74 -15.11
CA ALA A 52 -8.96 10.53 -15.56
C ALA A 52 -7.78 10.14 -14.65
N PHE A 53 -7.03 11.12 -14.15
CA PHE A 53 -5.93 10.88 -13.22
C PHE A 53 -6.43 10.39 -11.87
N GLN A 54 -7.53 10.95 -11.37
CA GLN A 54 -8.16 10.48 -10.13
C GLN A 54 -8.71 9.05 -10.30
N ASP A 55 -9.25 8.69 -11.47
CA ASP A 55 -9.65 7.32 -11.78
C ASP A 55 -8.43 6.39 -11.85
N LYS A 56 -7.31 6.83 -12.44
CA LYS A 56 -6.05 6.08 -12.40
C LYS A 56 -5.61 5.81 -10.97
N LEU A 57 -5.63 6.81 -10.08
CA LEU A 57 -5.26 6.62 -8.66
C LEU A 57 -6.16 5.59 -7.96
N LYS A 58 -7.45 5.58 -8.26
CA LYS A 58 -8.43 4.62 -7.73
C LYS A 58 -8.13 3.19 -8.13
N ASP A 59 -7.64 2.98 -9.36
CA ASP A 59 -7.52 1.65 -9.94
C ASP A 59 -6.19 0.96 -9.58
N ILE A 60 -5.18 1.70 -9.10
CA ILE A 60 -3.89 1.13 -8.72
C ILE A 60 -4.02 0.26 -7.46
N THR A 61 -3.47 -0.95 -7.51
CA THR A 61 -3.48 -1.89 -6.41
C THR A 61 -2.07 -2.22 -5.91
N PHE A 62 -1.97 -2.39 -4.59
CA PHE A 62 -0.71 -2.62 -3.89
C PHE A 62 -0.79 -3.88 -3.04
N PHE A 63 0.29 -4.65 -3.04
CA PHE A 63 0.39 -5.87 -2.27
C PHE A 63 1.72 -5.95 -1.52
N ASP A 64 1.63 -6.22 -0.21
CA ASP A 64 2.78 -6.51 0.64
C ASP A 64 2.63 -7.92 1.23
N PRO A 65 3.38 -8.92 0.73
CA PRO A 65 3.25 -10.31 1.18
C PRO A 65 3.88 -10.58 2.55
N ALA A 66 4.51 -9.59 3.18
CA ALA A 66 5.08 -9.68 4.53
C ALA A 66 4.85 -8.37 5.30
N CYS A 67 3.59 -7.91 5.34
CA CYS A 67 3.25 -6.53 5.65
C CYS A 67 3.52 -6.12 7.10
N GLY A 68 3.76 -7.04 8.01
CA GLY A 68 3.98 -6.73 9.43
C GLY A 68 2.83 -5.91 10.01
N SER A 69 3.15 -4.77 10.62
CA SER A 69 2.17 -3.79 11.11
C SER A 69 1.60 -2.86 10.02
N GLY A 70 1.84 -3.14 8.75
CA GLY A 70 1.28 -2.41 7.62
C GLY A 70 1.96 -1.08 7.28
N ASN A 71 3.22 -0.86 7.70
CA ASN A 71 3.88 0.43 7.51
C ASN A 71 4.03 0.83 6.03
N PHE A 72 4.42 -0.11 5.15
CA PHE A 72 4.48 0.15 3.71
C PHE A 72 3.12 0.50 3.14
N LEU A 73 2.11 -0.30 3.44
CA LEU A 73 0.74 -0.09 2.94
C LEU A 73 0.16 1.24 3.44
N THR A 74 0.37 1.56 4.72
CA THR A 74 -0.14 2.80 5.33
C THR A 74 0.51 4.04 4.72
N GLU A 75 1.85 4.07 4.58
CA GLU A 75 2.54 5.22 4.00
C GLU A 75 2.23 5.38 2.51
N THR A 76 2.08 4.27 1.78
CA THR A 76 1.64 4.29 0.38
C THR A 76 0.23 4.88 0.26
N TYR A 77 -0.70 4.43 1.09
CA TYR A 77 -2.05 4.99 1.15
C TYR A 77 -2.02 6.50 1.43
N LEU A 78 -1.29 6.93 2.46
CA LEU A 78 -1.16 8.35 2.80
C LEU A 78 -0.58 9.17 1.64
N SER A 79 0.43 8.64 0.94
CA SER A 79 1.05 9.31 -0.21
C SER A 79 0.08 9.50 -1.38
N LEU A 80 -0.71 8.47 -1.71
CA LEU A 80 -1.74 8.57 -2.75
C LEU A 80 -2.86 9.54 -2.35
N ARG A 81 -3.32 9.47 -1.09
CA ARG A 81 -4.36 10.36 -0.58
C ARG A 81 -3.93 11.83 -0.55
N ARG A 82 -2.67 12.11 -0.20
CA ARG A 82 -2.11 13.46 -0.29
C ARG A 82 -2.13 13.97 -1.73
N LEU A 83 -1.74 13.13 -2.69
CA LEU A 83 -1.78 13.50 -4.10
C LEU A 83 -3.21 13.73 -4.59
N GLU A 84 -4.17 12.88 -4.19
CA GLU A 84 -5.59 13.09 -4.46
C GLU A 84 -6.12 14.37 -3.81
N ASN A 85 -5.73 14.68 -2.57
CA ASN A 85 -6.13 15.91 -1.88
C ASN A 85 -5.56 17.17 -2.57
N GLU A 86 -4.33 17.12 -3.10
CA GLU A 86 -3.78 18.22 -3.91
C GLU A 86 -4.64 18.44 -5.16
N LEU A 87 -5.06 17.37 -5.84
CA LEU A 87 -5.96 17.45 -6.98
C LEU A 87 -7.34 18.02 -6.61
N LEU A 88 -7.90 17.59 -5.48
CA LEU A 88 -9.19 18.10 -5.00
C LEU A 88 -9.11 19.57 -4.63
N ALA A 89 -8.00 20.04 -4.04
CA ALA A 89 -7.78 21.45 -3.77
C ALA A 89 -7.76 22.30 -5.05
N GLU A 90 -7.12 21.82 -6.11
CA GLU A 90 -7.17 22.49 -7.43
C GLU A 90 -8.57 22.53 -8.02
N LYS A 91 -9.32 21.42 -7.93
CA LYS A 91 -10.72 21.36 -8.37
C LYS A 91 -11.62 22.31 -7.58
N GLN A 92 -11.42 22.41 -6.25
CA GLN A 92 -12.18 23.30 -5.38
C GLN A 92 -11.94 24.77 -5.72
N GLN A 93 -10.69 25.18 -5.91
CA GLN A 93 -10.35 26.55 -6.30
C GLN A 93 -10.97 26.96 -7.64
N ASN A 94 -11.15 25.99 -8.53
CA ASN A 94 -11.76 26.23 -9.86
C ASN A 94 -13.29 26.05 -9.86
N GLY A 95 -13.93 25.80 -8.71
CA GLY A 95 -15.38 25.59 -8.60
C GLY A 95 -15.88 24.31 -9.28
N GLN A 96 -15.09 23.24 -9.28
CA GLN A 96 -15.33 22.03 -10.07
C GLN A 96 -15.67 20.79 -9.25
N ILE A 97 -15.77 20.91 -7.94
CA ILE A 97 -16.22 19.79 -7.11
C ILE A 97 -17.74 19.67 -7.25
N SER A 98 -18.18 18.50 -7.70
CA SER A 98 -19.58 18.11 -7.67
C SER A 98 -19.81 17.16 -6.50
N PHE A 99 -20.79 17.48 -5.67
CA PHE A 99 -21.20 16.61 -4.55
C PHE A 99 -22.15 15.49 -4.97
N ASP A 100 -22.54 15.46 -6.24
CA ASP A 100 -23.36 14.39 -6.81
C ASP A 100 -22.56 13.13 -7.17
N THR A 101 -21.24 13.20 -7.10
CA THR A 101 -20.31 12.11 -7.40
C THR A 101 -19.41 11.80 -6.22
N GLU A 102 -18.79 10.60 -6.22
CA GLU A 102 -17.80 10.22 -5.22
C GLU A 102 -16.59 11.15 -5.30
N ILE A 103 -16.40 11.98 -4.26
CA ILE A 103 -15.33 12.98 -4.21
C ILE A 103 -13.98 12.31 -4.00
N ILE A 104 -13.92 11.34 -3.08
CA ILE A 104 -12.73 10.58 -2.73
C ILE A 104 -12.81 9.24 -3.44
N LYS A 105 -11.81 8.92 -4.24
CA LYS A 105 -11.75 7.66 -5.00
C LYS A 105 -10.70 6.69 -4.47
N VAL A 106 -9.60 7.19 -3.90
CA VAL A 106 -8.57 6.35 -3.28
C VAL A 106 -9.07 5.81 -1.93
N SER A 107 -9.06 4.50 -1.76
CA SER A 107 -9.56 3.82 -0.57
C SER A 107 -8.58 2.76 -0.06
N ILE A 108 -8.70 2.37 1.21
CA ILE A 108 -7.91 1.27 1.78
C ILE A 108 -8.21 -0.09 1.14
N GLY A 109 -9.30 -0.21 0.39
CA GLY A 109 -9.64 -1.43 -0.36
C GLY A 109 -8.67 -1.79 -1.49
N GLN A 110 -7.79 -0.87 -1.92
CA GLN A 110 -6.74 -1.08 -2.92
C GLN A 110 -5.48 -1.77 -2.36
N PHE A 111 -5.42 -1.94 -1.02
CA PHE A 111 -4.24 -2.39 -0.31
C PHE A 111 -4.43 -3.80 0.21
N TYR A 112 -3.55 -4.69 -0.24
CA TYR A 112 -3.55 -6.12 0.06
C TYR A 112 -2.31 -6.49 0.85
N GLY A 113 -2.43 -7.44 1.77
CA GLY A 113 -1.28 -7.88 2.55
C GLY A 113 -1.45 -9.28 3.11
N ILE A 114 -0.31 -9.93 3.35
CA ILE A 114 -0.22 -11.18 4.10
C ILE A 114 0.71 -10.96 5.28
N GLU A 115 0.31 -11.44 6.44
CA GLU A 115 1.15 -11.41 7.63
C GLU A 115 0.92 -12.69 8.44
N ILE A 116 1.99 -13.28 8.94
CA ILE A 116 1.94 -14.55 9.68
C ILE A 116 1.44 -14.40 11.12
N ASN A 117 1.51 -13.19 11.66
CA ASN A 117 1.14 -12.88 13.04
C ASN A 117 -0.23 -12.19 13.07
N ASP A 118 -1.23 -12.83 13.71
CA ASP A 118 -2.61 -12.36 13.84
C ASP A 118 -2.74 -10.99 14.50
N PHE A 119 -1.92 -10.73 15.53
CA PHE A 119 -1.88 -9.43 16.19
C PHE A 119 -1.35 -8.34 15.24
N ALA A 120 -0.31 -8.64 14.46
CA ALA A 120 0.22 -7.69 13.48
C ALA A 120 -0.79 -7.41 12.35
N VAL A 121 -1.55 -8.42 11.89
CA VAL A 121 -2.69 -8.23 10.97
C VAL A 121 -3.69 -7.23 11.52
N THR A 122 -4.07 -7.37 12.80
CA THR A 122 -5.00 -6.45 13.45
C THR A 122 -4.44 -5.03 13.53
N VAL A 123 -3.16 -4.89 13.87
CA VAL A 123 -2.47 -3.60 13.90
C VAL A 123 -2.45 -2.96 12.51
N ALA A 124 -2.10 -3.72 11.46
CA ALA A 124 -2.03 -3.23 10.09
C ALA A 124 -3.39 -2.72 9.58
N LYS A 125 -4.47 -3.48 9.80
CA LYS A 125 -5.83 -3.04 9.48
C LYS A 125 -6.23 -1.76 10.22
N THR A 126 -5.91 -1.69 11.50
CA THR A 126 -6.20 -0.52 12.34
C THR A 126 -5.40 0.70 11.89
N SER A 127 -4.13 0.53 11.52
CA SER A 127 -3.27 1.60 11.02
C SER A 127 -3.80 2.21 9.73
N LEU A 128 -4.22 1.37 8.77
CA LEU A 128 -4.84 1.83 7.52
C LEU A 128 -6.17 2.55 7.79
N TRP A 129 -6.98 2.05 8.68
CA TRP A 129 -8.23 2.68 9.05
C TRP A 129 -8.03 4.05 9.73
N ILE A 130 -7.05 4.17 10.63
CA ILE A 130 -6.67 5.46 11.23
C ILE A 130 -6.20 6.44 10.15
N ALA A 131 -5.35 5.98 9.23
CA ALA A 131 -4.88 6.80 8.11
C ALA A 131 -6.03 7.28 7.23
N GLU A 132 -7.01 6.41 6.93
CA GLU A 132 -8.22 6.76 6.17
C GLU A 132 -9.02 7.85 6.90
N SER A 133 -9.23 7.69 8.21
CA SER A 133 -9.94 8.68 9.04
C SER A 133 -9.22 10.04 9.09
N GLN A 134 -7.90 10.04 9.15
CA GLN A 134 -7.10 11.27 9.12
C GLN A 134 -7.21 11.99 7.77
N MET A 135 -7.02 11.26 6.68
CA MET A 135 -7.09 11.81 5.32
C MET A 135 -8.50 12.29 4.95
N MET A 136 -9.54 11.65 5.52
CA MET A 136 -10.92 12.11 5.37
C MET A 136 -11.10 13.52 5.95
N LYS A 137 -10.63 13.76 7.18
CA LYS A 137 -10.70 15.09 7.81
C LYS A 137 -9.97 16.15 7.01
N GLU A 138 -8.77 15.83 6.50
CA GLU A 138 -8.04 16.74 5.62
C GLU A 138 -8.84 17.07 4.35
N THR A 139 -9.51 16.07 3.77
CA THR A 139 -10.36 16.30 2.59
C THR A 139 -11.57 17.17 2.92
N GLU A 140 -12.25 16.96 4.05
CA GLU A 140 -13.37 17.79 4.52
C GLU A 140 -12.99 19.26 4.63
N GLU A 141 -11.80 19.55 5.15
CA GLU A 141 -11.26 20.91 5.23
C GLU A 141 -11.03 21.53 3.84
N ILE A 142 -10.51 20.73 2.88
CA ILE A 142 -10.26 21.17 1.51
C ILE A 142 -11.57 21.51 0.77
N VAL A 143 -12.57 20.63 0.87
CA VAL A 143 -13.83 20.77 0.13
C VAL A 143 -14.85 21.65 0.86
N ASN A 144 -14.55 22.07 2.09
CA ASN A 144 -15.45 22.84 2.98
C ASN A 144 -16.82 22.17 3.16
N ALA A 145 -16.86 20.86 3.30
CA ALA A 145 -18.08 20.08 3.47
C ALA A 145 -17.84 18.90 4.40
N ASN A 146 -18.85 18.55 5.20
CA ASN A 146 -18.85 17.30 5.93
C ASN A 146 -19.12 16.16 4.94
N LEU A 147 -18.19 15.23 4.86
CA LEU A 147 -18.34 14.01 4.10
C LEU A 147 -18.86 12.93 5.06
N ASP A 148 -19.96 12.28 4.70
CA ASP A 148 -20.51 11.19 5.49
C ASP A 148 -19.50 10.02 5.54
N PHE A 149 -18.63 10.06 6.54
CA PHE A 149 -17.68 8.97 6.81
C PHE A 149 -18.40 7.83 7.48
N LEU A 150 -18.77 6.82 6.70
CA LEU A 150 -19.11 5.51 7.25
C LEU A 150 -17.83 4.67 7.32
N PRO A 151 -17.21 4.55 8.49
CA PRO A 151 -15.88 3.94 8.65
C PRO A 151 -15.82 2.44 8.35
N LEU A 152 -16.87 1.86 7.82
CA LEU A 152 -17.00 0.43 7.58
C LEU A 152 -17.27 0.06 6.12
N LYS A 153 -17.14 0.99 5.18
CA LYS A 153 -17.41 0.71 3.76
C LYS A 153 -16.23 0.05 3.04
N SER A 154 -15.01 0.31 3.47
CA SER A 154 -13.80 -0.29 2.91
C SER A 154 -13.04 -1.10 3.95
N TYR A 155 -12.63 -2.30 3.58
CA TYR A 155 -11.79 -3.15 4.41
C TYR A 155 -10.42 -3.27 3.75
N ALA A 156 -9.35 -3.07 4.52
CA ALA A 156 -8.03 -3.45 4.05
C ALA A 156 -7.98 -4.98 3.87
N ASN A 157 -7.54 -5.42 2.69
CA ASN A 157 -7.48 -6.84 2.33
C ASN A 157 -6.20 -7.49 2.89
N ILE A 158 -6.05 -7.44 4.23
CA ILE A 158 -4.91 -8.06 4.92
C ILE A 158 -5.38 -9.36 5.53
N VAL A 159 -4.67 -10.45 5.23
CA VAL A 159 -4.99 -11.79 5.70
C VAL A 159 -3.86 -12.37 6.55
N GLU A 160 -4.24 -13.20 7.52
CA GLU A 160 -3.28 -13.98 8.29
C GLU A 160 -2.83 -15.19 7.49
N GLY A 161 -1.51 -15.42 7.45
CA GLY A 161 -0.95 -16.61 6.85
C GLY A 161 0.54 -16.53 6.56
N ASN A 162 1.11 -17.66 6.18
CA ASN A 162 2.48 -17.72 5.67
C ASN A 162 2.47 -17.53 4.15
N ALA A 163 2.92 -16.37 3.67
CA ALA A 163 2.91 -16.03 2.26
C ALA A 163 3.71 -17.00 1.38
N LEU A 164 4.71 -17.70 1.93
CA LEU A 164 5.48 -18.72 1.20
C LEU A 164 4.75 -20.06 1.09
N ARG A 165 3.57 -20.20 1.71
CA ARG A 165 2.72 -21.40 1.67
C ARG A 165 1.31 -21.13 1.14
N MET A 166 0.97 -19.87 0.91
CA MET A 166 -0.32 -19.43 0.41
C MET A 166 -0.27 -19.19 -1.10
N ASP A 167 -1.37 -19.43 -1.75
CA ASP A 167 -1.59 -18.91 -3.10
C ASP A 167 -1.96 -17.43 -3.02
N TRP A 168 -1.12 -16.56 -3.55
CA TRP A 168 -1.31 -15.12 -3.54
C TRP A 168 -2.52 -14.69 -4.37
N GLU A 169 -2.88 -15.45 -5.40
CA GLU A 169 -4.08 -15.17 -6.19
C GLU A 169 -5.39 -15.34 -5.38
N SER A 170 -5.33 -16.07 -4.25
CA SER A 170 -6.47 -16.13 -3.31
C SER A 170 -6.66 -14.83 -2.50
N VAL A 171 -5.64 -13.98 -2.43
CA VAL A 171 -5.66 -12.68 -1.73
C VAL A 171 -5.91 -11.54 -2.70
N VAL A 172 -5.18 -11.50 -3.80
CA VAL A 172 -5.34 -10.52 -4.86
C VAL A 172 -5.16 -11.19 -6.23
N PRO A 173 -6.16 -11.11 -7.13
CA PRO A 173 -6.03 -11.64 -8.48
C PRO A 173 -4.88 -10.94 -9.21
N LYS A 174 -4.04 -11.72 -9.90
CA LYS A 174 -2.85 -11.17 -10.60
C LYS A 174 -3.18 -10.12 -11.65
N GLU A 175 -4.36 -10.23 -12.27
CA GLU A 175 -4.84 -9.29 -13.29
C GLU A 175 -5.19 -7.91 -12.70
N LYS A 176 -5.34 -7.82 -11.38
CA LYS A 176 -5.64 -6.57 -10.66
C LYS A 176 -4.43 -6.00 -9.94
N LEU A 177 -3.32 -6.74 -9.89
CA LEU A 177 -2.16 -6.37 -9.09
C LEU A 177 -1.18 -5.53 -9.92
N ASP A 178 -0.96 -4.28 -9.50
CA ASP A 178 -0.01 -3.37 -10.16
C ASP A 178 1.37 -3.40 -9.49
N TYR A 179 1.42 -3.35 -8.15
CA TYR A 179 2.68 -3.25 -7.41
C TYR A 179 2.77 -4.24 -6.27
N ILE A 180 3.91 -4.94 -6.21
CA ILE A 180 4.34 -5.73 -5.06
C ILE A 180 5.47 -4.96 -4.38
N MET A 181 5.32 -4.73 -3.08
CA MET A 181 6.31 -4.00 -2.29
C MET A 181 6.32 -4.50 -0.86
N GLY A 182 7.42 -4.32 -0.16
CA GLY A 182 7.52 -4.70 1.24
C GLY A 182 8.95 -4.85 1.70
N ASN A 183 9.10 -5.24 2.96
CA ASN A 183 10.39 -5.55 3.56
C ASN A 183 10.33 -6.94 4.21
N PRO A 184 10.51 -8.02 3.42
CA PRO A 184 10.42 -9.38 3.92
C PRO A 184 11.49 -9.68 4.97
N PRO A 185 11.28 -10.69 5.85
CA PRO A 185 12.17 -10.98 6.94
C PRO A 185 13.56 -11.47 6.46
N PHE A 186 14.60 -10.79 6.90
CA PHE A 186 15.99 -11.19 6.66
C PHE A 186 16.45 -12.20 7.71
N VAL A 187 16.44 -13.48 7.36
CA VAL A 187 16.97 -14.55 8.20
C VAL A 187 18.14 -15.20 7.48
N GLY A 188 19.37 -14.89 7.94
CA GLY A 188 20.56 -15.52 7.40
C GLY A 188 20.62 -17.03 7.71
N ILE A 189 21.30 -17.80 6.87
CA ILE A 189 21.39 -19.28 6.94
C ILE A 189 21.72 -19.77 8.35
N ARG A 190 22.61 -19.09 9.08
CA ARG A 190 23.06 -19.47 10.44
C ARG A 190 21.95 -19.36 11.50
N HIS A 191 20.95 -18.55 11.26
CA HIS A 191 19.82 -18.31 12.18
C HIS A 191 18.50 -18.93 11.65
N SER A 192 18.57 -19.60 10.52
CA SER A 192 17.43 -20.24 9.88
C SER A 192 16.98 -21.46 10.70
N LYS A 193 15.73 -21.44 11.13
CA LYS A 193 15.05 -22.57 11.80
C LYS A 193 14.61 -23.60 10.74
N GLU A 194 14.20 -24.79 11.20
CA GLU A 194 13.75 -25.87 10.33
C GLU A 194 12.59 -25.45 9.43
N ASN A 195 11.59 -24.78 9.99
CA ASN A 195 10.45 -24.25 9.24
C ASN A 195 10.86 -23.27 8.12
N HIS A 196 11.86 -22.39 8.35
CA HIS A 196 12.36 -21.48 7.31
C HIS A 196 13.02 -22.23 6.16
N ARG A 197 13.73 -23.34 6.48
CA ARG A 197 14.35 -24.18 5.46
C ARG A 197 13.31 -24.95 4.64
N ASP A 198 12.23 -25.36 5.27
CA ASP A 198 11.13 -26.04 4.59
C ASP A 198 10.35 -25.08 3.69
N ASP A 199 10.10 -23.85 4.15
CA ASP A 199 9.51 -22.79 3.32
C ASP A 199 10.37 -22.51 2.08
N LEU A 200 11.68 -22.33 2.30
CA LEU A 200 12.64 -22.10 1.21
C LEU A 200 12.64 -23.26 0.20
N LYS A 201 12.67 -24.51 0.68
CA LYS A 201 12.63 -25.70 -0.19
C LYS A 201 11.32 -25.77 -1.00
N ASN A 202 10.19 -25.45 -0.40
CA ASN A 202 8.90 -25.50 -1.09
C ASN A 202 8.83 -24.49 -2.24
N VAL A 203 9.35 -23.28 -2.04
CA VAL A 203 9.30 -22.21 -3.07
C VAL A 203 10.33 -22.43 -4.17
N ILE A 204 11.56 -22.81 -3.83
CA ILE A 204 12.69 -22.90 -4.77
C ILE A 204 13.19 -24.33 -5.00
N SER A 205 12.30 -25.32 -4.86
CA SER A 205 12.61 -26.76 -5.05
C SER A 205 13.22 -27.09 -6.41
N VAL A 206 12.93 -26.29 -7.42
CA VAL A 206 13.44 -26.45 -8.80
C VAL A 206 14.87 -25.89 -9.00
N ILE A 207 15.38 -25.12 -8.02
CA ILE A 207 16.72 -24.50 -8.12
C ILE A 207 17.78 -25.41 -7.52
N PRO A 208 18.82 -25.86 -8.28
CA PRO A 208 19.91 -26.64 -7.72
C PRO A 208 20.63 -25.87 -6.59
N LYS A 209 20.91 -26.55 -5.47
CA LYS A 209 21.57 -25.97 -4.28
C LYS A 209 20.76 -24.87 -3.55
N ALA A 210 19.44 -24.86 -3.66
CA ALA A 210 18.53 -23.94 -2.96
C ALA A 210 18.81 -23.84 -1.45
N GLY A 211 19.22 -24.93 -0.80
CA GLY A 211 19.52 -24.96 0.64
C GLY A 211 20.72 -24.12 1.09
N SER A 212 21.47 -23.50 0.18
CA SER A 212 22.58 -22.58 0.48
C SER A 212 22.18 -21.09 0.39
N LEU A 213 20.91 -20.79 0.07
CA LEU A 213 20.40 -19.44 -0.04
C LEU A 213 19.87 -18.92 1.31
N ASP A 214 19.92 -17.61 1.50
CA ASP A 214 19.29 -16.96 2.63
C ASP A 214 17.76 -17.00 2.50
N TYR A 215 17.06 -16.98 3.62
CA TYR A 215 15.60 -17.10 3.65
C TYR A 215 14.89 -16.00 2.82
N VAL A 216 15.46 -14.81 2.77
CA VAL A 216 14.95 -13.71 1.95
C VAL A 216 14.84 -14.04 0.46
N SER A 217 15.65 -14.99 -0.03
CA SER A 217 15.61 -15.42 -1.43
C SER A 217 14.32 -16.13 -1.83
N ALA A 218 13.50 -16.54 -0.86
CA ALA A 218 12.18 -17.13 -1.13
C ALA A 218 11.12 -16.09 -1.58
N TRP A 219 11.45 -14.81 -1.48
CA TRP A 219 10.54 -13.70 -1.80
C TRP A 219 10.79 -13.07 -3.17
N TYR A 220 11.76 -13.62 -3.93
CA TYR A 220 12.14 -13.14 -5.27
C TYR A 220 11.81 -14.23 -6.35
#